data_9062c665a180101b6b13e7aa93d2c3f3
#
_entry.id   9062c665a180101b6b13e7aa93d2c3f3
#
_cell.length_a   1.000
_cell.length_b   1.000
_cell.length_c   1.000
_cell.angle_alpha   90.00
_cell.angle_beta   90.00
_cell.angle_gamma   90.00
#
_symmetry.space_group_name_H-M   'P 1'
#
loop_
_entity.id
_entity.type
_entity.pdbx_description
1 polymer ?
#
loop_
_entity_poly.entity_id
_entity_poly.type
_entity_poly.pdbx_seq_one_letter_code
_entity_poly.pdbx_strand_id
1 'polypeptide(L)' 'MLAECPECAAEITMEEDVIKGEIIECPECGVELEVVELDPLALDLAPEEEEDWGE' A
#
# COMPACT_ATOMS: atom_id res chain seq x y z
N MET A 1 -9.72 9.84 0.11
CA MET A 1 -9.56 8.88 -0.98
C MET A 1 -9.69 7.48 -0.45
N LEU A 2 -10.31 6.61 -1.21
CA LEU A 2 -10.51 5.24 -0.79
C LEU A 2 -9.76 4.30 -1.69
N ALA A 3 -9.18 3.27 -1.11
CA ALA A 3 -8.47 2.24 -1.86
C ALA A 3 -8.92 0.88 -1.37
N GLU A 4 -8.57 -0.13 -2.11
CA GLU A 4 -8.96 -1.49 -1.76
C GLU A 4 -7.73 -2.32 -1.56
N CYS A 5 -7.66 -3.04 -0.46
CA CYS A 5 -6.54 -3.90 -0.18
C CYS A 5 -6.53 -5.07 -1.16
N PRO A 6 -5.41 -5.34 -1.81
CA PRO A 6 -5.37 -6.46 -2.76
C PRO A 6 -5.32 -7.82 -2.09
N GLU A 7 -5.11 -7.85 -0.77
CA GLU A 7 -5.07 -9.11 -0.06
C GLU A 7 -6.43 -9.49 0.52
N CYS A 8 -7.02 -8.63 1.30
CA CYS A 8 -8.28 -8.93 1.94
C CYS A 8 -9.45 -8.16 1.37
N ALA A 9 -9.21 -7.31 0.41
CA ALA A 9 -10.24 -6.52 -0.26
C ALA A 9 -10.94 -5.57 0.69
N ALA A 10 -10.29 -5.18 1.77
CA ALA A 10 -10.89 -4.25 2.71
C ALA A 10 -10.74 -2.83 2.20
N GLU A 11 -11.69 -2.00 2.56
CA GLU A 11 -11.66 -0.61 2.14
C GLU A 11 -10.72 0.16 3.03
N ILE A 12 -9.81 0.89 2.46
CA ILE A 12 -8.82 1.65 3.20
C ILE A 12 -9.01 3.12 2.89
N THR A 13 -9.19 3.92 3.94
CA THR A 13 -9.34 5.35 3.78
C THR A 13 -7.96 6.01 3.83
N MET A 14 -7.66 6.81 2.81
CA MET A 14 -6.38 7.48 2.72
C MET A 14 -6.57 8.97 2.70
N GLU A 15 -5.53 9.69 3.11
CA GLU A 15 -5.58 11.14 3.08
C GLU A 15 -5.21 11.64 1.71
N GLU A 16 -5.60 12.87 1.44
CA GLU A 16 -5.36 13.42 0.12
C GLU A 16 -3.91 13.77 -0.11
N ASP A 17 -3.14 13.95 0.95
CA ASP A 17 -1.75 14.27 0.76
C ASP A 17 -0.87 13.03 0.67
N VAL A 18 -1.46 11.87 0.49
CA VAL A 18 -0.68 10.66 0.26
C VAL A 18 0.06 10.81 -1.07
N ILE A 19 1.24 10.24 -1.16
CA ILE A 19 2.04 10.35 -2.37
C ILE A 19 2.30 8.99 -2.96
N LYS A 20 2.64 8.99 -4.25
CA LYS A 20 2.94 7.76 -4.93
C LYS A 20 4.23 7.19 -4.38
N GLY A 21 4.26 5.91 -4.12
CA GLY A 21 5.41 5.25 -3.52
C GLY A 21 5.35 5.18 -2.01
N GLU A 22 4.31 5.72 -1.42
CA GLU A 22 4.20 5.68 0.03
C GLU A 22 3.79 4.31 0.49
N ILE A 23 4.32 3.86 1.62
CA ILE A 23 4.00 2.56 2.16
C ILE A 23 2.99 2.75 3.28
N ILE A 24 1.91 2.00 3.22
CA ILE A 24 0.88 2.03 4.25
C ILE A 24 0.61 0.62 4.71
N GLU A 25 -0.08 0.50 5.81
CA GLU A 25 -0.39 -0.80 6.35
C GLU A 25 -1.89 -1.01 6.34
N CYS A 26 -2.33 -2.16 5.87
CA CYS A 26 -3.75 -2.47 5.84
C CYS A 26 -4.26 -2.66 7.27
N PRO A 27 -5.34 -1.98 7.65
CA PRO A 27 -5.85 -2.13 9.02
C PRO A 27 -6.60 -3.43 9.24
N GLU A 28 -6.89 -4.17 8.17
CA GLU A 28 -7.61 -5.41 8.32
C GLU A 28 -6.68 -6.62 8.37
N CYS A 29 -5.88 -6.80 7.36
CA CYS A 29 -4.99 -7.96 7.34
C CYS A 29 -3.57 -7.64 7.77
N GLY A 30 -3.23 -6.37 7.88
CA GLY A 30 -1.91 -5.98 8.36
C GLY A 30 -0.79 -6.06 7.35
N VAL A 31 -1.12 -6.25 6.08
CA VAL A 31 -0.08 -6.37 5.07
C VAL A 31 0.37 -4.97 4.70
N GLU A 32 1.63 -4.84 4.32
CA GLU A 32 2.15 -3.56 3.88
C GLU A 32 1.82 -3.37 2.41
N LEU A 33 1.37 -2.18 2.08
CA LEU A 33 0.95 -1.87 0.74
C LEU A 33 1.69 -0.64 0.25
N GLU A 34 1.87 -0.57 -1.05
CA GLU A 34 2.55 0.56 -1.65
C GLU A 34 1.58 1.29 -2.57
N VAL A 35 1.58 2.60 -2.49
CA VAL A 35 0.74 3.41 -3.36
C VAL A 35 1.41 3.45 -4.72
N VAL A 36 0.83 2.75 -5.70
CA VAL A 36 1.44 2.68 -7.03
C VAL A 36 0.80 3.70 -7.97
N GLU A 37 -0.36 4.21 -7.61
CA GLU A 37 -1.01 5.21 -8.47
C GLU A 37 -1.90 6.08 -7.59
N LEU A 38 -2.03 7.34 -7.94
CA LEU A 38 -2.83 8.26 -7.15
C LEU A 38 -4.17 8.60 -7.80
N ASP A 39 -4.25 8.59 -9.11
CA ASP A 39 -5.47 9.00 -9.78
C ASP A 39 -5.70 8.14 -11.00
N PRO A 40 -6.44 7.05 -10.85
CA PRO A 40 -7.14 6.64 -9.63
C PRO A 40 -6.21 6.04 -8.60
N LEU A 41 -6.61 6.10 -7.35
CA LEU A 41 -5.79 5.57 -6.28
C LEU A 41 -5.72 4.06 -6.38
N ALA A 42 -4.53 3.54 -6.42
CA ALA A 42 -4.31 2.10 -6.54
C ALA A 42 -3.20 1.69 -5.60
N LEU A 43 -3.37 0.55 -4.98
CA LEU A 43 -2.40 0.00 -4.06
C LEU A 43 -1.95 -1.36 -4.56
N ASP A 44 -0.75 -1.73 -4.18
CA ASP A 44 -0.22 -3.04 -4.50
C ASP A 44 0.56 -3.52 -3.29
N LEU A 45 0.94 -4.78 -3.30
CA LEU A 45 1.71 -5.31 -2.19
C LEU A 45 3.08 -4.66 -2.18
N ALA A 46 3.48 -4.15 -1.03
CA ALA A 46 4.78 -3.52 -0.92
C ALA A 46 5.86 -4.58 -1.02
N PRO A 47 7.01 -4.24 -1.57
CA PRO A 47 8.09 -5.21 -1.66
C PRO A 47 8.60 -5.52 -0.28
N GLU A 48 8.90 -6.80 -0.04
CA GLU A 48 9.45 -7.14 1.20
C GLU A 48 10.85 -6.73 1.32
N GLU A 49 11.24 -6.21 2.44
CA GLU A 49 12.58 -5.79 2.60
C GLU A 49 13.42 -6.88 2.84
N GLU A 50 14.21 -7.16 2.30
CA GLU A 50 15.02 -8.25 2.61
C GLU A 50 16.31 -8.00 2.61
N GLU A 51 16.62 -7.98 2.79
CA GLU A 51 17.55 -7.62 2.68
C GLU A 51 18.55 -8.05 2.30
N ASP A 52 18.85 -8.17 1.82
CA ASP A 52 19.58 -8.41 1.43
C ASP A 52 20.41 -8.28 1.16
N TRP A 53 20.96 -8.29 1.01
CA TRP A 53 21.72 -8.03 0.71
C TRP A 53 22.69 -8.21 0.61
N GLY A 54 22.95 -8.51 0.39
CA GLY A 54 23.77 -8.61 0.23
C GLY A 54 24.55 -8.72 -0.12
N GLU A 55 24.90 -8.70 -0.40
CA GLU A 55 25.61 -8.67 -0.85
C GLU A 55 26.05 -8.69 -1.04
#